data_85f73dd6eb8268a4359d3157e1382b6e
#
_entry.id   85f73dd6eb8268a4359d3157e1382b6e
#
_cell.length_a   1.000
_cell.length_b   1.000
_cell.length_c   1.000
_cell.angle_alpha   90.00
_cell.angle_beta   90.00
_cell.angle_gamma   90.00
#
_symmetry.space_group_name_H-M   'P 1'
#
loop_
_entity.id
_entity.type
_entity.pdbx_description
1 polymer ?
#
loop_
_entity_poly.entity_id
_entity_poly.type
_entity_poly.pdbx_seq_one_letter_code
_entity_poly.pdbx_strand_id
1 'polypeptide(L)'
;DINDPNGKLYAEGLFLHEGKNSMFNFTSRLEHFHADSLHLTNKYEAPDISCTLNADFTGNNIDNLEGSITLDSLSFKTKPDSFFLKKFKVEATGHSLDRHLAITSDVLNGEVTGAYSFTTIVPSLMQTLKGYIPALINVTQKKQKVMENNFSLLLTIENTEAISNTLKLPFTMLTQG
;
A
#
# COMPACT_ATOMS: atom_id res chain seq x y z
N ASP A 1 -7.48 -17.27 -15.43
CA ASP A 1 -6.07 -17.61 -15.26
C ASP A 1 -5.28 -17.17 -16.47
N ILE A 2 -4.15 -16.53 -16.26
CA ILE A 2 -3.19 -16.13 -17.29
C ILE A 2 -1.90 -16.89 -17.01
N ASN A 3 -1.37 -17.54 -18.04
CA ASN A 3 -0.10 -18.27 -17.96
C ASN A 3 0.78 -17.82 -19.12
N ASP A 4 1.71 -16.94 -18.84
CA ASP A 4 2.65 -16.33 -19.79
C ASP A 4 4.09 -16.64 -19.34
N PRO A 5 5.08 -16.77 -20.25
CA PRO A 5 6.48 -16.92 -19.86
C PRO A 5 7.01 -15.81 -18.92
N ASN A 6 6.40 -14.61 -18.98
CA ASN A 6 6.75 -13.45 -18.17
C ASN A 6 5.92 -13.30 -16.89
N GLY A 7 5.11 -14.30 -16.53
CA GLY A 7 4.35 -14.30 -15.28
C GLY A 7 3.05 -15.07 -15.35
N LYS A 8 2.61 -15.52 -14.18
CA LYS A 8 1.34 -16.22 -14.02
C LYS A 8 0.42 -15.42 -13.12
N LEU A 9 -0.82 -15.28 -13.51
CA LEU A 9 -1.87 -14.65 -12.73
C LEU A 9 -3.05 -15.59 -12.58
N TYR A 10 -3.37 -15.92 -11.35
CA TYR A 10 -4.61 -16.59 -10.95
C TYR A 10 -5.47 -15.55 -10.25
N ALA A 11 -6.69 -15.39 -10.65
CA ALA A 11 -7.62 -14.47 -10.00
C ALA A 11 -9.02 -15.05 -10.01
N GLU A 12 -9.69 -14.93 -8.89
CA GLU A 12 -11.10 -15.26 -8.71
C GLU A 12 -11.76 -14.23 -7.78
N GLY A 13 -13.04 -14.04 -7.92
CA GLY A 13 -13.72 -13.08 -7.08
C GLY A 13 -15.20 -12.95 -7.37
N LEU A 14 -15.84 -12.21 -6.49
CA LEU A 14 -17.25 -11.87 -6.53
C LEU A 14 -17.41 -10.35 -6.52
N PHE A 15 -18.22 -9.86 -7.42
CA PHE A 15 -18.72 -8.49 -7.42
C PHE A 15 -20.24 -8.52 -7.34
N LEU A 16 -20.78 -7.91 -6.30
CA LEU A 16 -22.22 -7.73 -6.13
C LEU A 16 -22.53 -6.22 -6.08
N HIS A 17 -23.57 -5.84 -6.76
CA HIS A 17 -24.08 -4.47 -6.73
C HIS A 17 -25.55 -4.49 -6.32
N GLU A 18 -25.84 -3.98 -5.12
CA GLU A 18 -27.18 -3.92 -4.57
C GLU A 18 -27.53 -2.47 -4.19
N GLY A 19 -28.44 -1.86 -4.94
CA GLY A 19 -28.90 -0.51 -4.68
C GLY A 19 -27.79 0.54 -4.77
N LYS A 20 -27.37 1.09 -3.65
CA LYS A 20 -26.29 2.09 -3.57
C LYS A 20 -24.95 1.52 -3.10
N ASN A 21 -24.90 0.25 -2.76
CA ASN A 21 -23.69 -0.38 -2.24
C ASN A 21 -23.16 -1.42 -3.23
N SER A 22 -21.86 -1.51 -3.31
CA SER A 22 -21.15 -2.56 -4.03
C SER A 22 -20.30 -3.35 -3.05
N MET A 23 -20.22 -4.66 -3.25
CA MET A 23 -19.36 -5.56 -2.51
C MET A 23 -18.34 -6.15 -3.48
N PHE A 24 -17.10 -6.15 -3.06
CA PHE A 24 -15.96 -6.68 -3.81
C PHE A 24 -15.25 -7.69 -2.91
N ASN A 25 -15.18 -8.92 -3.37
CA ASN A 25 -14.40 -9.95 -2.71
C ASN A 25 -13.60 -10.66 -3.80
N PHE A 26 -12.30 -10.58 -3.74
CA PHE A 26 -11.45 -11.25 -4.71
C PHE A 26 -10.12 -11.69 -4.11
N THR A 27 -9.61 -12.79 -4.65
CA THR A 27 -8.28 -13.31 -4.38
C THR A 27 -7.52 -13.39 -5.70
N SER A 28 -6.26 -12.94 -5.68
CA SER A 28 -5.36 -13.13 -6.81
C SER A 28 -3.99 -13.58 -6.35
N ARG A 29 -3.35 -14.40 -7.18
CA ARG A 29 -1.99 -14.86 -6.97
C ARG A 29 -1.16 -14.56 -8.20
N LEU A 30 -0.12 -13.78 -7.98
CA LEU A 30 0.85 -13.39 -8.99
C LEU A 30 2.14 -14.16 -8.76
N GLU A 31 2.65 -14.83 -9.79
CA GLU A 31 3.88 -15.61 -9.73
C GLU A 31 4.84 -15.17 -10.84
N HIS A 32 6.08 -14.88 -10.43
CA HIS A 32 7.19 -14.57 -11.34
C HIS A 32 6.85 -13.55 -12.42
N PHE A 33 6.23 -12.45 -12.00
CA PHE A 33 5.81 -11.38 -12.91
C PHE A 33 7.00 -10.47 -13.26
N HIS A 34 7.38 -10.49 -14.53
CA HIS A 34 8.47 -9.70 -15.08
C HIS A 34 7.93 -8.43 -15.74
N ALA A 35 7.81 -7.36 -14.96
CA ALA A 35 7.18 -6.12 -15.41
C ALA A 35 7.97 -5.39 -16.52
N ASP A 36 9.28 -5.56 -16.57
CA ASP A 36 10.15 -5.05 -17.65
C ASP A 36 9.89 -5.75 -19.00
N SER A 37 9.75 -7.08 -18.97
CA SER A 37 9.45 -7.87 -20.18
C SER A 37 8.08 -7.52 -20.78
N LEU A 38 7.14 -7.06 -19.96
CA LEU A 38 5.83 -6.57 -20.37
C LEU A 38 5.82 -5.05 -20.69
N HIS A 39 6.98 -4.39 -20.65
CA HIS A 39 7.13 -2.95 -20.90
C HIS A 39 6.34 -2.04 -19.94
N LEU A 40 6.04 -2.54 -18.74
CA LEU A 40 5.32 -1.77 -17.71
C LEU A 40 6.23 -0.87 -16.90
N THR A 41 7.51 -1.20 -16.84
CA THR A 41 8.53 -0.38 -16.17
C THR A 41 9.90 -0.60 -16.80
N ASN A 42 10.71 0.45 -16.77
CA ASN A 42 12.14 0.39 -17.09
C ASN A 42 13.01 0.88 -15.92
N LYS A 43 12.37 1.09 -14.74
CA LYS A 43 13.04 1.65 -13.56
C LYS A 43 13.93 0.63 -12.86
N TYR A 44 13.59 -0.64 -12.95
CA TYR A 44 14.28 -1.73 -12.25
C TYR A 44 14.81 -2.73 -13.27
N GLU A 45 15.98 -3.29 -13.01
CA GLU A 45 16.58 -4.31 -13.85
C GLU A 45 16.05 -5.70 -13.48
N ALA A 46 15.42 -6.38 -14.44
CA ALA A 46 14.84 -7.72 -14.33
C ALA A 46 13.98 -7.91 -13.05
N PRO A 47 12.93 -7.09 -12.86
CA PRO A 47 12.05 -7.22 -11.71
C PRO A 47 11.26 -8.52 -11.78
N ASP A 48 11.32 -9.33 -10.71
CA ASP A 48 10.51 -10.54 -10.51
C ASP A 48 9.62 -10.29 -9.28
N ILE A 49 8.31 -10.26 -9.50
CA ILE A 49 7.31 -9.97 -8.49
C ILE A 49 6.43 -11.20 -8.27
N SER A 50 6.28 -11.61 -7.03
CA SER A 50 5.34 -12.66 -6.63
C SER A 50 4.60 -12.23 -5.37
N CYS A 51 3.28 -12.43 -5.32
CA CYS A 51 2.46 -12.14 -4.13
C CYS A 51 1.10 -12.83 -4.21
N THR A 52 0.43 -12.91 -3.08
CA THR A 52 -1.00 -13.22 -3.01
C THR A 52 -1.72 -11.98 -2.49
N LEU A 53 -2.76 -11.55 -3.21
CA LEU A 53 -3.62 -10.43 -2.86
C LEU A 53 -5.00 -10.96 -2.51
N ASN A 54 -5.50 -10.57 -1.33
CA ASN A 54 -6.87 -10.77 -0.91
C ASN A 54 -7.50 -9.40 -0.67
N ALA A 55 -8.67 -9.16 -1.23
CA ALA A 55 -9.42 -7.93 -1.04
C ALA A 55 -10.88 -8.25 -0.71
N ASP A 56 -11.37 -7.66 0.36
CA ASP A 56 -12.74 -7.76 0.81
C ASP A 56 -13.19 -6.39 1.28
N PHE A 57 -14.03 -5.73 0.48
CA PHE A 57 -14.51 -4.40 0.82
C PHE A 57 -15.88 -4.10 0.23
N THR A 58 -16.56 -3.19 0.88
CA THR A 58 -17.87 -2.64 0.49
C THR A 58 -17.76 -1.14 0.29
N GLY A 59 -18.61 -0.60 -0.57
CA GLY A 59 -18.70 0.84 -0.83
C GLY A 59 -19.15 1.13 -2.24
N ASN A 60 -19.49 2.40 -2.52
CA ASN A 60 -19.91 2.84 -3.84
C ASN A 60 -18.98 3.87 -4.48
N ASN A 61 -18.03 4.35 -3.72
CA ASN A 61 -16.94 5.20 -4.18
C ASN A 61 -15.74 5.06 -3.24
N ILE A 62 -14.59 5.56 -3.65
CA ILE A 62 -13.34 5.43 -2.89
C ILE A 62 -13.43 6.05 -1.49
N ASP A 63 -14.22 7.10 -1.31
CA ASP A 63 -14.34 7.80 -0.03
C ASP A 63 -15.32 7.17 0.95
N ASN A 64 -15.97 6.06 0.59
CA ASN A 64 -16.81 5.29 1.50
C ASN A 64 -16.51 3.78 1.45
N LEU A 65 -15.30 3.43 1.05
CA LEU A 65 -14.84 2.05 1.14
C LEU A 65 -14.61 1.64 2.59
N GLU A 66 -15.13 0.48 2.94
CA GLU A 66 -14.89 -0.23 4.18
C GLU A 66 -14.49 -1.66 3.88
N GLY A 67 -13.53 -2.17 4.62
CA GLY A 67 -13.02 -3.53 4.43
C GLY A 67 -11.51 -3.61 4.49
N SER A 68 -10.93 -4.62 3.88
CA SER A 68 -9.49 -4.84 3.93
C SER A 68 -8.89 -5.33 2.63
N ILE A 69 -7.62 -5.00 2.45
CA ILE A 69 -6.74 -5.53 1.42
C ILE A 69 -5.54 -6.14 2.14
N THR A 70 -5.23 -7.39 1.81
CA THR A 70 -4.06 -8.10 2.35
C THR A 70 -3.17 -8.55 1.21
N LEU A 71 -1.89 -8.25 1.31
CA LEU A 71 -0.82 -8.83 0.49
C LEU A 71 -0.04 -9.82 1.34
N ASP A 72 -0.01 -11.07 0.92
CA ASP A 72 0.76 -12.12 1.57
C ASP A 72 1.94 -12.53 0.70
N SER A 73 3.09 -12.76 1.35
CA SER A 73 4.31 -13.27 0.73
C SER A 73 4.77 -12.44 -0.47
N LEU A 74 4.72 -11.11 -0.36
CA LEU A 74 5.23 -10.23 -1.40
C LEU A 74 6.75 -10.41 -1.52
N SER A 75 7.18 -10.93 -2.64
CA SER A 75 8.57 -11.04 -3.04
C SER A 75 8.82 -10.12 -4.22
N PHE A 76 9.72 -9.18 -4.07
CA PHE A 76 10.19 -8.31 -5.13
C PHE A 76 11.70 -8.48 -5.26
N LYS A 77 12.13 -9.06 -6.36
CA LYS A 77 13.54 -9.26 -6.66
C LYS A 77 13.93 -8.41 -7.85
N THR A 78 15.08 -7.81 -7.81
CA THR A 78 15.68 -7.03 -8.89
C THR A 78 17.19 -7.16 -8.77
N LYS A 79 17.95 -6.74 -9.77
CA LYS A 79 19.41 -6.68 -9.65
C LYS A 79 19.82 -5.26 -9.20
N PRO A 80 20.56 -5.07 -8.10
CA PRO A 80 21.12 -6.10 -7.20
C PRO A 80 20.25 -6.40 -5.95
N ASP A 81 19.07 -5.79 -5.82
CA ASP A 81 18.30 -5.73 -4.57
C ASP A 81 17.18 -6.78 -4.53
N SER A 82 16.79 -7.18 -3.34
CA SER A 82 15.59 -7.98 -3.09
C SER A 82 14.85 -7.46 -1.86
N PHE A 83 13.54 -7.51 -1.92
CA PHE A 83 12.66 -7.12 -0.84
C PHE A 83 11.61 -8.22 -0.61
N PHE A 84 11.33 -8.52 0.63
CA PHE A 84 10.31 -9.48 1.01
C PHE A 84 9.46 -8.93 2.14
N LEU A 85 8.14 -9.01 1.97
CA LEU A 85 7.15 -8.77 3.00
C LEU A 85 6.35 -10.05 3.23
N LYS A 86 6.36 -10.53 4.47
CA LYS A 86 5.57 -11.70 4.84
C LYS A 86 4.09 -11.39 4.77
N LYS A 87 3.70 -10.23 5.30
CA LYS A 87 2.31 -9.76 5.30
C LYS A 87 2.24 -8.24 5.29
N PHE A 88 1.32 -7.73 4.50
CA PHE A 88 0.92 -6.32 4.51
C PHE A 88 -0.60 -6.25 4.44
N LYS A 89 -1.24 -5.65 5.44
CA LYS A 89 -2.69 -5.48 5.52
C LYS A 89 -3.03 -4.00 5.63
N VAL A 90 -3.99 -3.57 4.85
CA VAL A 90 -4.67 -2.28 5.00
C VAL A 90 -6.13 -2.55 5.32
N GLU A 91 -6.65 -1.93 6.36
CA GLU A 91 -8.03 -2.06 6.80
C GLU A 91 -8.64 -0.67 6.98
N ALA A 92 -9.79 -0.47 6.39
CA ALA A 92 -10.52 0.79 6.42
C ALA A 92 -11.90 0.57 7.04
N THR A 93 -12.24 1.36 8.04
CA THR A 93 -13.55 1.35 8.71
C THR A 93 -14.01 2.76 9.03
N GLY A 94 -15.31 2.91 9.32
CA GLY A 94 -15.91 4.19 9.71
C GLY A 94 -16.22 5.12 8.55
N HIS A 95 -16.99 6.15 8.82
CA HIS A 95 -17.56 7.04 7.83
C HIS A 95 -17.22 8.50 8.10
N SER A 96 -17.06 9.26 7.03
CA SER A 96 -17.00 10.73 7.02
C SER A 96 -16.10 11.38 8.08
N LEU A 97 -16.58 11.57 9.29
CA LEU A 97 -15.90 12.30 10.36
C LEU A 97 -15.16 11.39 11.35
N ASP A 98 -15.43 10.10 11.30
CA ASP A 98 -14.86 9.10 12.23
C ASP A 98 -14.34 7.90 11.42
N ARG A 99 -13.28 8.14 10.64
CA ARG A 99 -12.61 7.13 9.84
C ARG A 99 -11.44 6.54 10.58
N HIS A 100 -11.22 5.28 10.35
CA HIS A 100 -10.09 4.55 10.85
C HIS A 100 -9.44 3.77 9.70
N LEU A 101 -8.17 4.03 9.44
CA LEU A 101 -7.34 3.30 8.50
C LEU A 101 -6.19 2.69 9.27
N ALA A 102 -6.11 1.37 9.28
CA ALA A 102 -5.01 0.64 9.87
C ALA A 102 -4.13 0.03 8.78
N ILE A 103 -2.83 0.14 8.96
CA ILE A 103 -1.81 -0.51 8.15
C ILE A 103 -1.01 -1.42 9.08
N THR A 104 -0.93 -2.70 8.74
CA THR A 104 -0.19 -3.69 9.54
C THR A 104 0.76 -4.46 8.63
N SER A 105 2.02 -4.53 9.02
CA SER A 105 3.01 -5.35 8.32
C SER A 105 4.11 -5.84 9.26
N ASP A 106 4.97 -6.69 8.78
CA ASP A 106 6.19 -7.12 9.47
C ASP A 106 7.31 -6.06 9.48
N VAL A 107 7.07 -4.92 8.88
CA VAL A 107 8.05 -3.81 8.76
C VAL A 107 7.60 -2.58 9.52
N LEU A 108 6.33 -2.22 9.37
CA LEU A 108 5.73 -1.05 10.02
C LEU A 108 4.24 -1.25 10.28
N ASN A 109 3.75 -0.63 11.34
CA ASN A 109 2.33 -0.49 11.64
C ASN A 109 1.95 1.00 11.63
N GLY A 110 0.79 1.30 11.09
CA GLY A 110 0.28 2.66 11.00
C GLY A 110 -1.20 2.72 11.32
N GLU A 111 -1.63 3.79 11.95
CA GLU A 111 -3.02 4.04 12.26
C GLU A 111 -3.35 5.50 11.98
N VAL A 112 -4.40 5.72 11.20
CA VAL A 112 -4.91 7.05 10.87
C VAL A 112 -6.37 7.13 11.31
N THR A 113 -6.68 8.04 12.20
CA THR A 113 -8.05 8.24 12.72
C THR A 113 -8.49 9.68 12.55
N GLY A 114 -9.75 9.90 12.22
CA GLY A 114 -10.36 11.25 12.13
C GLY A 114 -11.15 11.50 10.87
N ALA A 115 -11.34 12.77 10.55
CA ALA A 115 -12.09 13.24 9.40
C ALA A 115 -11.16 13.46 8.20
N TYR A 116 -11.20 12.58 7.24
CA TYR A 116 -10.41 12.68 6.01
C TYR A 116 -11.10 12.01 4.82
N SER A 117 -10.64 12.32 3.62
CA SER A 117 -11.03 11.67 2.37
C SER A 117 -9.89 10.76 1.90
N PHE A 118 -10.20 9.55 1.45
CA PHE A 118 -9.19 8.64 0.88
C PHE A 118 -8.51 9.23 -0.37
N THR A 119 -9.23 10.07 -1.12
CA THR A 119 -8.67 10.75 -2.30
C THR A 119 -7.60 11.78 -1.94
N THR A 120 -7.63 12.33 -0.74
CA THR A 120 -6.71 13.41 -0.30
C THR A 120 -5.78 13.01 0.84
N ILE A 121 -6.05 11.89 1.54
CA ILE A 121 -5.25 11.48 2.70
C ILE A 121 -3.79 11.18 2.33
N VAL A 122 -3.54 10.49 1.21
CA VAL A 122 -2.17 10.13 0.81
C VAL A 122 -1.30 11.37 0.57
N PRO A 123 -1.72 12.37 -0.22
CA PRO A 123 -1.00 13.65 -0.31
C PRO A 123 -0.80 14.35 1.04
N SER A 124 -1.82 14.35 1.91
CA SER A 124 -1.74 14.98 3.24
C SER A 124 -0.74 14.26 4.15
N LEU A 125 -0.75 12.93 4.19
CA LEU A 125 0.22 12.12 4.91
C LEU A 125 1.64 12.37 4.41
N MET A 126 1.84 12.37 3.09
CA MET A 126 3.15 12.65 2.48
C MET A 126 3.65 14.04 2.83
N GLN A 127 2.77 15.05 2.86
CA GLN A 127 3.13 16.40 3.27
C GLN A 127 3.51 16.47 4.76
N THR A 128 2.75 15.79 5.61
CA THR A 128 3.04 15.71 7.05
C THR A 128 4.37 15.02 7.29
N LEU A 129 4.59 13.85 6.70
CA LEU A 129 5.83 13.07 6.84
C LEU A 129 7.04 13.81 6.29
N LYS A 130 6.90 14.61 5.23
CA LYS A 130 7.97 15.44 4.70
C LYS A 130 8.52 16.44 5.73
N GLY A 131 7.67 16.93 6.64
CA GLY A 131 8.08 17.81 7.73
C GLY A 131 8.98 17.11 8.74
N TYR A 132 8.82 15.80 8.93
CA TYR A 132 9.60 15.00 9.88
C TYR A 132 10.75 14.25 9.22
N ILE A 133 10.58 13.77 8.01
CA ILE A 133 11.57 12.96 7.29
C ILE A 133 11.73 13.47 5.84
N PRO A 134 12.31 14.67 5.64
CA PRO A 134 12.38 15.29 4.31
C PRO A 134 13.22 14.48 3.30
N ALA A 135 14.17 13.68 3.76
CA ALA A 135 15.04 12.87 2.91
C ALA A 135 14.29 11.72 2.18
N LEU A 136 13.13 11.31 2.69
CA LEU A 136 12.35 10.19 2.13
C LEU A 136 11.33 10.60 1.06
N ILE A 137 10.96 11.87 1.01
CA ILE A 137 9.77 12.28 0.29
C ILE A 137 10.09 13.33 -0.77
N ASN A 138 10.32 12.87 -1.99
CA ASN A 138 10.38 13.73 -3.18
C ASN A 138 8.96 13.95 -3.73
N VAL A 139 8.21 14.86 -3.12
CA VAL A 139 6.90 15.27 -3.64
C VAL A 139 7.08 16.45 -4.58
N THR A 140 6.89 16.23 -5.87
CA THR A 140 6.69 17.32 -6.84
C THR A 140 5.28 17.90 -6.57
N GLN A 141 5.21 19.09 -6.03
CA GLN A 141 3.94 19.76 -5.70
C GLN A 141 3.13 20.03 -6.98
N LYS A 142 2.15 19.22 -7.29
CA LYS A 142 0.99 19.68 -8.05
C LYS A 142 0.08 20.41 -7.06
N LYS A 143 -0.29 21.65 -7.37
CA LYS A 143 -1.32 22.40 -6.60
C LYS A 143 -2.62 21.59 -6.59
N GLN A 144 -2.83 20.81 -5.55
CA GLN A 144 -4.12 20.18 -5.29
C GLN A 144 -4.93 21.09 -4.37
N LYS A 145 -6.24 21.13 -4.61
CA LYS A 145 -7.19 21.82 -3.75
C LYS A 145 -7.07 21.20 -2.34
N VAL A 146 -6.61 21.97 -1.38
CA VAL A 146 -6.46 21.53 0.00
C VAL A 146 -7.87 21.26 0.52
N MET A 147 -8.25 19.99 0.63
CA MET A 147 -9.36 19.61 1.51
C MET A 147 -8.79 19.53 2.92
N GLU A 148 -9.47 20.16 3.86
CA GLU A 148 -9.08 20.11 5.27
C GLU A 148 -9.26 18.70 5.80
N ASN A 149 -8.17 17.94 5.85
CA ASN A 149 -8.11 16.67 6.55
C ASN A 149 -7.73 16.95 8.01
N ASN A 150 -8.54 16.47 8.94
CA ASN A 150 -8.27 16.54 10.37
C ASN A 150 -8.13 15.11 10.90
N PHE A 151 -6.89 14.67 11.10
CA PHE A 151 -6.58 13.30 11.48
C PHE A 151 -5.42 13.22 12.46
N SER A 152 -5.41 12.14 13.23
CA SER A 152 -4.28 11.69 14.03
C SER A 152 -3.56 10.56 13.28
N LEU A 153 -2.23 10.59 13.30
CA LEU A 153 -1.37 9.54 12.73
C LEU A 153 -0.53 8.95 13.85
N LEU A 154 -0.62 7.64 14.03
CA LEU A 154 0.32 6.85 14.81
C LEU A 154 1.12 5.95 13.85
N LEU A 155 2.44 5.97 13.95
CA LEU A 155 3.31 5.14 13.14
C LEU A 155 4.29 4.41 14.06
N THR A 156 4.33 3.10 13.97
CA THR A 156 5.25 2.23 14.69
C THR A 156 6.12 1.47 13.69
N ILE A 157 7.42 1.58 13.82
CA ILE A 157 8.38 0.88 12.95
C ILE A 157 8.84 -0.37 13.67
N GLU A 158 8.52 -1.55 13.09
CA GLU A 158 8.85 -2.85 13.66
C GLU A 158 10.25 -3.32 13.23
N ASN A 159 10.66 -2.99 12.01
CA ASN A 159 11.95 -3.38 11.47
C ASN A 159 12.62 -2.23 10.73
N THR A 160 13.51 -1.54 11.42
CA THR A 160 14.23 -0.38 10.89
C THR A 160 15.26 -0.76 9.81
N GLU A 161 15.85 -1.94 9.90
CA GLU A 161 16.83 -2.42 8.93
C GLU A 161 16.15 -2.69 7.57
N ALA A 162 15.00 -3.35 7.56
CA ALA A 162 14.22 -3.59 6.35
C ALA A 162 13.79 -2.28 5.68
N ILE A 163 13.36 -1.28 6.46
CA ILE A 163 13.02 0.05 5.93
C ILE A 163 14.25 0.75 5.35
N SER A 164 15.35 0.77 6.09
CA SER A 164 16.59 1.42 5.67
C SER A 164 17.12 0.85 4.36
N ASN A 165 17.14 -0.48 4.24
CA ASN A 165 17.61 -1.16 3.04
C ASN A 165 16.68 -0.94 1.85
N THR A 166 15.36 -0.98 2.06
CA THR A 166 14.37 -0.81 0.99
C THR A 166 14.32 0.62 0.46
N LEU A 167 14.40 1.60 1.36
CA LEU A 167 14.31 3.02 1.03
C LEU A 167 15.68 3.64 0.73
N LYS A 168 16.77 2.87 0.85
CA LYS A 168 18.17 3.35 0.66
C LYS A 168 18.45 4.60 1.48
N LEU A 169 18.05 4.58 2.76
CA LEU A 169 18.24 5.70 3.65
C LEU A 169 19.73 5.91 3.96
N PRO A 170 20.21 7.17 3.98
CA PRO A 170 21.61 7.47 4.27
C PRO A 170 21.97 7.31 5.77
N PHE A 171 21.09 6.74 6.59
CA PHE A 171 21.28 6.58 8.04
C PHE A 171 20.62 5.28 8.53
N THR A 172 21.19 4.70 9.55
CA THR A 172 20.60 3.59 10.30
C THR A 172 19.81 4.18 11.48
N MET A 173 18.53 3.84 11.60
CA MET A 173 17.78 4.20 12.79
C MET A 173 18.22 3.29 13.94
N LEU A 174 18.72 3.91 15.03
CA LEU A 174 19.02 3.16 16.24
C LEU A 174 17.70 2.88 16.97
N THR A 175 17.35 1.63 17.12
CA THR A 175 16.31 1.22 18.06
C THR A 175 16.87 1.37 19.46
N GLN A 176 16.28 2.22 20.29
CA GLN A 176 16.48 2.12 21.73
C GLN A 176 15.77 0.86 22.19
N GLY A 177 16.55 -0.11 22.70
CA GLY A 177 16.07 -1.30 23.37
C GLY A 177 15.48 -0.97 24.74
#